data_88611472733ab6deda314ff122d7b3d1
#
_entry.id   88611472733ab6deda314ff122d7b3d1
#
_cell.length_a   1.000
_cell.length_b   1.000
_cell.length_c   1.000
_cell.angle_alpha   90.00
_cell.angle_beta   90.00
_cell.angle_gamma   90.00
#
_symmetry.space_group_name_H-M   'P 1'
#
loop_
_entity.id
_entity.type
_entity.pdbx_description
1 polymer ?
#
loop_
_entity_poly.entity_id
_entity_poly.type
_entity_poly.pdbx_seq_one_letter_code
_entity_poly.pdbx_strand_id
1 'polypeptide(L)'
;MNHNLWITGQGSTWAQANAITLKHLESYDFTENYQPIEFDLSYNLYRIQRASFMTYHDGVLFVGFFTKDNASIIEKYLINADGTLYEKSDMNLKRTVGVIDPVACAVSMQVISGKVQGMAFYNNKILLTISWGIMPSEVQIFNYSRYGILSSSEAYKTIKFPERLEQIYQDGSSIYALFESAAYSYRMASWNQIDRVIKLNGSRLVY
;
A
#
# COMPACT_ATOMS: atom_id res chain seq x y z
N MET A 1 -3.89 12.60 17.66
CA MET A 1 -3.59 11.70 16.54
C MET A 1 -4.63 11.95 15.46
N ASN A 2 -4.20 12.24 14.24
CA ASN A 2 -5.13 12.36 13.13
C ASN A 2 -5.57 10.96 12.73
N HIS A 3 -6.82 10.65 12.96
CA HIS A 3 -7.42 9.36 12.69
C HIS A 3 -7.99 9.34 11.27
N ASN A 4 -7.12 9.44 10.26
CA ASN A 4 -7.53 9.37 8.86
C ASN A 4 -7.34 7.97 8.31
N LEU A 5 -8.34 7.46 7.62
CA LEU A 5 -8.20 6.30 6.76
C LEU A 5 -7.90 6.77 5.34
N TRP A 6 -6.84 6.26 4.77
CA TRP A 6 -6.46 6.49 3.39
C TRP A 6 -6.83 5.29 2.53
N ILE A 7 -7.47 5.55 1.41
CA ILE A 7 -7.86 4.50 0.45
C ILE A 7 -7.36 4.90 -0.93
N THR A 8 -6.78 3.96 -1.67
CA THR A 8 -6.45 4.16 -3.08
C THR A 8 -7.71 4.07 -3.92
N GLY A 9 -8.01 5.12 -4.67
CA GLY A 9 -9.06 5.11 -5.69
C GLY A 9 -8.51 4.61 -7.04
N GLN A 10 -9.38 4.07 -7.87
CA GLN A 10 -9.06 3.74 -9.25
C GLN A 10 -9.45 4.89 -10.17
N GLY A 11 -8.45 5.64 -10.63
CA GLY A 11 -8.61 6.55 -11.76
C GLY A 11 -8.27 5.84 -13.09
N SER A 12 -8.79 6.32 -14.21
CA SER A 12 -8.52 5.72 -15.53
C SER A 12 -7.08 5.90 -15.98
N THR A 13 -6.41 6.97 -15.57
CA THR A 13 -5.03 7.32 -15.95
C THR A 13 -4.13 7.60 -14.76
N TRP A 14 -4.68 8.09 -13.65
CA TRP A 14 -3.92 8.48 -12.46
C TRP A 14 -4.53 7.83 -11.22
N ALA A 15 -3.69 7.46 -10.27
CA ALA A 15 -4.15 7.00 -8.98
C ALA A 15 -4.65 8.18 -8.13
N GLN A 16 -5.67 7.93 -7.34
CA GLN A 16 -6.14 8.83 -6.31
C GLN A 16 -5.83 8.27 -4.93
N ALA A 17 -5.51 9.14 -3.99
CA ALA A 17 -5.55 8.86 -2.57
C ALA A 17 -6.72 9.60 -1.94
N ASN A 18 -7.61 8.87 -1.30
CA ASN A 18 -8.76 9.42 -0.61
C ASN A 18 -8.59 9.22 0.89
N ALA A 19 -9.03 10.19 1.66
CA ALA A 19 -9.00 10.14 3.11
C ALA A 19 -10.37 10.41 3.69
N ILE A 20 -10.72 9.65 4.70
CA ILE A 20 -11.88 9.89 5.57
C ILE A 20 -11.43 9.94 7.02
N THR A 21 -12.15 10.68 7.85
CA THR A 21 -11.90 10.64 9.28
C THR A 21 -12.41 9.32 9.89
N LEU A 22 -11.80 8.84 10.94
CA LEU A 22 -12.31 7.66 11.68
C LEU A 22 -13.73 7.89 12.20
N LYS A 23 -14.13 9.15 12.43
CA LYS A 23 -15.49 9.50 12.83
C LYS A 23 -16.52 9.07 11.78
N HIS A 24 -16.21 9.22 10.51
CA HIS A 24 -17.07 8.73 9.43
C HIS A 24 -17.13 7.22 9.39
N LEU A 25 -16.02 6.53 9.65
CA LEU A 25 -16.00 5.07 9.75
C LEU A 25 -16.78 4.53 10.94
N GLU A 26 -16.69 5.17 12.10
CA GLU A 26 -17.42 4.79 13.30
C GLU A 26 -18.93 4.90 13.13
N SER A 27 -19.38 5.79 12.26
CA SER A 27 -20.81 5.96 11.92
C SER A 27 -21.24 5.10 10.73
N TYR A 28 -20.33 4.41 10.05
CA TYR A 28 -20.63 3.62 8.87
C TYR A 28 -20.98 2.19 9.26
N ASP A 29 -22.23 1.81 9.02
CA ASP A 29 -22.65 0.42 9.21
C ASP A 29 -22.36 -0.41 7.95
N PHE A 30 -21.34 -1.24 8.04
CA PHE A 30 -20.96 -2.15 6.96
C PHE A 30 -21.92 -3.35 6.81
N THR A 31 -22.87 -3.52 7.72
CA THR A 31 -23.74 -4.71 7.74
C THR A 31 -25.05 -4.52 7.00
N GLU A 32 -25.58 -3.31 6.91
CA GLU A 32 -26.97 -3.12 6.48
C GLU A 32 -27.19 -2.56 5.09
N ASN A 33 -26.26 -1.82 4.52
CA ASN A 33 -26.42 -1.31 3.14
C ASN A 33 -25.08 -0.91 2.56
N TYR A 34 -24.86 -1.23 1.31
CA TYR A 34 -23.74 -0.72 0.48
C TYR A 34 -23.89 0.78 0.23
N GLN A 35 -23.83 1.57 1.29
CA GLN A 35 -23.82 3.02 1.15
C GLN A 35 -22.46 3.45 0.59
N PRO A 36 -22.41 4.37 -0.36
CA PRO A 36 -21.16 4.95 -0.82
C PRO A 36 -20.40 5.58 0.36
N ILE A 37 -19.10 5.30 0.44
CA ILE A 37 -18.23 5.98 1.40
C ILE A 37 -17.99 7.40 0.85
N GLU A 38 -18.32 8.40 1.64
CA GLU A 38 -18.00 9.79 1.33
C GLU A 38 -16.59 10.10 1.83
N PHE A 39 -15.79 10.72 0.98
CA PHE A 39 -14.42 11.11 1.30
C PHE A 39 -14.36 12.59 1.62
N ASP A 40 -13.73 12.95 2.73
CA ASP A 40 -13.50 14.35 3.08
C ASP A 40 -12.49 15.02 2.15
N LEU A 41 -11.50 14.25 1.73
CA LEU A 41 -10.38 14.71 0.91
C LEU A 41 -10.09 13.71 -0.21
N SER A 42 -9.66 14.24 -1.34
CA SER A 42 -9.19 13.44 -2.47
C SER A 42 -7.98 14.11 -3.12
N TYR A 43 -6.93 13.33 -3.37
CA TYR A 43 -5.69 13.81 -3.99
C TYR A 43 -5.31 12.97 -5.19
N ASN A 44 -4.89 13.61 -6.26
CA ASN A 44 -4.27 12.93 -7.39
C ASN A 44 -2.79 12.66 -7.11
N LEU A 45 -2.38 11.40 -7.27
CA LEU A 45 -1.01 10.93 -7.12
C LEU A 45 -0.34 10.94 -8.49
N TYR A 46 0.19 12.10 -8.87
CA TYR A 46 0.62 12.37 -10.25
C TYR A 46 1.59 11.35 -10.86
N ARG A 47 2.49 10.77 -10.06
CA ARG A 47 3.49 9.81 -10.55
C ARG A 47 3.09 8.36 -10.37
N ILE A 48 2.03 8.10 -9.62
CA ILE A 48 1.50 6.77 -9.40
C ILE A 48 0.36 6.53 -10.37
N GLN A 49 0.46 5.44 -11.11
CA GLN A 49 -0.63 4.94 -11.95
C GLN A 49 -1.18 3.66 -11.33
N ARG A 50 -2.48 3.59 -11.08
CA ARG A 50 -3.15 2.40 -10.55
C ARG A 50 -2.52 1.92 -9.23
N ALA A 51 -2.51 2.78 -8.22
CA ALA A 51 -2.04 2.42 -6.90
C ALA A 51 -2.63 1.08 -6.44
N SER A 52 -1.79 0.15 -6.01
CA SER A 52 -2.18 -1.19 -5.59
C SER A 52 -1.93 -1.44 -4.11
N PHE A 53 -1.04 -0.69 -3.50
CA PHE A 53 -0.79 -0.78 -2.07
C PHE A 53 -0.46 0.59 -1.48
N MET A 54 -0.75 0.72 -0.20
CA MET A 54 -0.53 1.94 0.57
C MET A 54 -0.21 1.57 2.02
N THR A 55 0.70 2.31 2.63
CA THR A 55 0.97 2.18 4.06
C THR A 55 1.41 3.51 4.66
N TYR A 56 1.17 3.68 5.94
CA TYR A 56 1.56 4.87 6.70
C TYR A 56 2.67 4.51 7.70
N HIS A 57 3.69 5.37 7.79
CA HIS A 57 4.74 5.26 8.78
C HIS A 57 5.36 6.63 9.05
N ASP A 58 5.46 7.03 10.32
CA ASP A 58 6.14 8.24 10.80
C ASP A 58 5.78 9.53 10.03
N GLY A 59 4.50 9.83 9.88
CA GLY A 59 4.03 11.04 9.19
C GLY A 59 4.15 10.98 7.67
N VAL A 60 4.47 9.81 7.11
CA VAL A 60 4.62 9.62 5.67
C VAL A 60 3.63 8.57 5.17
N LEU A 61 2.91 8.90 4.12
CA LEU A 61 2.11 7.97 3.34
C LEU A 61 2.96 7.41 2.20
N PHE A 62 3.13 6.11 2.17
CA PHE A 62 3.81 5.37 1.11
C PHE A 62 2.78 4.78 0.19
N VAL A 63 2.90 5.04 -1.11
CA VAL A 63 1.98 4.53 -2.13
C VAL A 63 2.78 3.90 -3.26
N GLY A 64 2.39 2.72 -3.67
CA GLY A 64 3.02 2.01 -4.76
C GLY A 64 2.04 1.32 -5.70
N PHE A 65 2.55 0.72 -6.76
CA PHE A 65 1.75 -0.01 -7.72
C PHE A 65 2.40 -1.32 -8.15
N PHE A 66 1.57 -2.25 -8.57
CA PHE A 66 2.00 -3.55 -9.06
C PHE A 66 2.46 -3.46 -10.51
N THR A 67 3.59 -4.09 -10.82
CA THR A 67 4.04 -4.35 -12.20
C THR A 67 4.46 -5.81 -12.34
N LYS A 68 4.27 -6.42 -13.51
CA LYS A 68 4.65 -7.81 -13.74
C LYS A 68 6.15 -7.99 -13.97
N ASP A 69 6.73 -7.16 -14.81
CA ASP A 69 8.05 -7.41 -15.41
C ASP A 69 9.06 -6.30 -15.13
N ASN A 70 8.60 -5.13 -14.74
CA ASN A 70 9.44 -3.96 -14.50
C ASN A 70 9.51 -3.60 -13.02
N ALA A 71 10.48 -2.79 -12.67
CA ALA A 71 10.53 -2.21 -11.33
C ALA A 71 9.28 -1.35 -11.08
N SER A 72 8.70 -1.52 -9.90
CA SER A 72 7.65 -0.65 -9.37
C SER A 72 8.24 0.61 -8.78
N ILE A 73 7.37 1.57 -8.51
CA ILE A 73 7.70 2.81 -7.83
C ILE A 73 6.93 2.86 -6.52
N ILE A 74 7.61 3.28 -5.45
CA ILE A 74 6.97 3.71 -4.22
C ILE A 74 7.21 5.20 -4.07
N GLU A 75 6.16 5.97 -3.99
CA GLU A 75 6.24 7.38 -3.68
C GLU A 75 5.89 7.66 -2.24
N LYS A 76 6.52 8.67 -1.68
CA LYS A 76 6.37 9.13 -0.29
C LYS A 76 5.70 10.47 -0.29
N TYR A 77 4.58 10.56 0.42
CA TYR A 77 3.83 11.79 0.60
C TYR A 77 3.86 12.20 2.06
N LEU A 78 4.36 13.39 2.35
CA LEU A 78 4.30 13.94 3.70
C LEU A 78 2.86 14.28 4.07
N ILE A 79 2.51 13.99 5.31
CA ILE A 79 1.22 14.35 5.90
C ILE A 79 1.43 15.55 6.81
N ASN A 80 0.62 16.59 6.60
CA ASN A 80 0.56 17.77 7.44
C ASN A 80 0.00 17.44 8.84
N ALA A 81 0.18 18.34 9.78
CA ALA A 81 -0.33 18.16 11.15
C ALA A 81 -1.87 18.04 11.22
N ASP A 82 -2.58 18.58 10.26
CA ASP A 82 -4.04 18.50 10.12
C ASP A 82 -4.52 17.22 9.41
N GLY A 83 -3.60 16.36 8.95
CA GLY A 83 -3.90 15.11 8.25
C GLY A 83 -4.01 15.25 6.73
N THR A 84 -3.84 16.43 6.17
CA THR A 84 -3.79 16.64 4.72
C THR A 84 -2.45 16.24 4.13
N LEU A 85 -2.38 15.98 2.83
CA LEU A 85 -1.10 15.81 2.12
C LEU A 85 -0.53 17.14 1.68
N TYR A 86 0.79 17.24 1.58
CA TYR A 86 1.42 18.36 0.89
C TYR A 86 0.99 18.38 -0.58
N GLU A 87 0.53 19.52 -1.05
CA GLU A 87 0.03 19.70 -2.40
C GLU A 87 1.08 20.26 -3.35
N LYS A 88 1.00 19.83 -4.59
CA LYS A 88 1.76 20.43 -5.68
C LYS A 88 0.96 21.59 -6.28
N SER A 89 1.49 22.79 -6.17
CA SER A 89 0.86 24.04 -6.67
C SER A 89 1.12 24.33 -8.15
N ASP A 90 1.52 23.35 -8.95
CA ASP A 90 1.81 23.52 -10.37
C ASP A 90 0.49 23.67 -11.18
N MET A 91 0.15 24.90 -11.51
CA MET A 91 -1.04 25.22 -12.29
C MET A 91 -0.97 24.71 -13.74
N ASN A 92 0.23 24.59 -14.31
CA ASN A 92 0.41 24.05 -15.66
C ASN A 92 0.12 22.56 -15.69
N LEU A 93 0.57 21.83 -14.67
CA LEU A 93 0.28 20.41 -14.52
C LEU A 93 -1.24 20.17 -14.41
N LYS A 94 -1.91 20.89 -13.51
CA LYS A 94 -3.37 20.77 -13.33
C LYS A 94 -4.13 20.99 -14.65
N ARG A 95 -3.74 22.00 -15.40
CA ARG A 95 -4.36 22.31 -16.70
C ARG A 95 -4.07 21.25 -17.77
N THR A 96 -2.84 20.74 -17.82
CA THR A 96 -2.41 19.75 -18.83
C THR A 96 -3.07 18.39 -18.63
N VAL A 97 -3.20 17.94 -17.40
CA VAL A 97 -3.76 16.61 -17.08
C VAL A 97 -5.27 16.64 -16.76
N GLY A 98 -5.89 17.82 -16.80
CA GLY A 98 -7.32 17.97 -16.50
C GLY A 98 -7.69 17.58 -15.07
N VAL A 99 -6.79 17.75 -14.13
CA VAL A 99 -6.98 17.38 -12.74
C VAL A 99 -7.95 18.32 -12.05
N ILE A 100 -9.00 17.78 -11.46
CA ILE A 100 -10.00 18.52 -10.69
C ILE A 100 -9.57 18.60 -9.23
N ASP A 101 -9.09 17.48 -8.67
CA ASP A 101 -8.68 17.40 -7.27
C ASP A 101 -7.25 17.91 -7.06
N PRO A 102 -6.87 18.25 -5.82
CA PRO A 102 -5.50 18.63 -5.48
C PRO A 102 -4.50 17.55 -5.91
N VAL A 103 -3.33 17.97 -6.36
CA VAL A 103 -2.22 17.07 -6.70
C VAL A 103 -1.27 16.97 -5.53
N ALA A 104 -1.15 15.79 -4.94
CA ALA A 104 -0.22 15.55 -3.84
C ALA A 104 1.24 15.64 -4.31
N CYS A 105 2.09 16.25 -3.48
CA CYS A 105 3.51 16.39 -3.74
C CYS A 105 4.29 15.19 -3.21
N ALA A 106 4.91 14.41 -4.10
CA ALA A 106 5.84 13.36 -3.70
C ALA A 106 7.17 13.96 -3.22
N VAL A 107 7.61 13.57 -2.02
CA VAL A 107 8.87 14.01 -1.43
C VAL A 107 10.07 13.27 -2.02
N SER A 108 9.92 11.96 -2.19
CA SER A 108 10.95 11.11 -2.78
C SER A 108 10.32 9.89 -3.44
N MET A 109 11.03 9.32 -4.38
CA MET A 109 10.64 8.12 -5.10
C MET A 109 11.59 6.97 -4.75
N GLN A 110 11.03 5.80 -4.55
CA GLN A 110 11.77 4.55 -4.38
C GLN A 110 11.47 3.64 -5.57
N VAL A 111 12.52 3.12 -6.19
CA VAL A 111 12.39 2.12 -7.26
C VAL A 111 12.58 0.74 -6.64
N ILE A 112 11.65 -0.15 -6.88
CA ILE A 112 11.61 -1.49 -6.30
C ILE A 112 11.45 -2.55 -7.40
N SER A 113 11.70 -3.80 -7.06
CA SER A 113 11.42 -4.94 -7.95
C SER A 113 9.93 -5.01 -8.31
N GLY A 114 9.61 -5.67 -9.42
CA GLY A 114 8.22 -5.90 -9.81
C GLY A 114 7.49 -6.90 -8.92
N LYS A 115 6.18 -7.07 -9.15
CA LYS A 115 5.28 -8.02 -8.47
C LYS A 115 5.03 -7.72 -6.99
N VAL A 116 5.27 -6.48 -6.56
CA VAL A 116 4.99 -6.06 -5.19
C VAL A 116 3.48 -5.85 -5.03
N GLN A 117 2.89 -6.51 -4.04
CA GLN A 117 1.46 -6.46 -3.74
C GLN A 117 1.16 -5.63 -2.49
N GLY A 118 2.07 -5.63 -1.52
CA GLY A 118 1.86 -4.93 -0.27
C GLY A 118 3.15 -4.48 0.40
N MET A 119 2.99 -3.56 1.34
CA MET A 119 4.07 -2.99 2.13
C MET A 119 3.63 -2.80 3.58
N ALA A 120 4.52 -3.12 4.51
CA ALA A 120 4.35 -2.78 5.92
C ALA A 120 5.68 -2.38 6.55
N PHE A 121 5.59 -1.79 7.72
CA PHE A 121 6.75 -1.50 8.56
C PHE A 121 6.72 -2.36 9.81
N TYR A 122 7.89 -2.78 10.28
CA TYR A 122 8.05 -3.40 11.59
C TYR A 122 9.36 -2.90 12.21
N ASN A 123 9.25 -2.15 13.30
CA ASN A 123 10.38 -1.41 13.87
C ASN A 123 11.04 -0.55 12.76
N ASN A 124 12.35 -0.68 12.57
CA ASN A 124 13.10 0.04 11.54
C ASN A 124 13.31 -0.81 10.27
N LYS A 125 12.34 -1.63 9.90
CA LYS A 125 12.38 -2.49 8.71
C LYS A 125 11.18 -2.23 7.82
N ILE A 126 11.42 -2.34 6.52
CA ILE A 126 10.38 -2.37 5.49
C ILE A 126 10.17 -3.83 5.10
N LEU A 127 8.92 -4.25 5.02
CA LEU A 127 8.49 -5.55 4.54
C LEU A 127 7.71 -5.35 3.25
N LEU A 128 8.17 -5.98 2.15
CA LEU A 128 7.46 -5.99 0.88
C LEU A 128 6.93 -7.39 0.60
N THR A 129 5.66 -7.52 0.25
CA THR A 129 5.11 -8.77 -0.27
C THR A 129 5.27 -8.83 -1.77
N ILE A 130 5.84 -9.93 -2.26
CA ILE A 130 6.02 -10.18 -3.68
C ILE A 130 5.27 -11.44 -4.03
N SER A 131 4.30 -11.34 -4.93
CA SER A 131 3.43 -12.44 -5.29
C SER A 131 2.99 -12.37 -6.75
N TRP A 132 2.97 -13.52 -7.41
CA TRP A 132 2.45 -13.64 -8.75
C TRP A 132 2.01 -15.06 -9.10
N GLY A 133 0.76 -15.22 -9.48
CA GLY A 133 0.21 -16.49 -9.94
C GLY A 133 0.21 -17.57 -8.87
N ILE A 134 0.65 -18.77 -9.22
CA ILE A 134 0.72 -19.95 -8.34
C ILE A 134 2.13 -20.18 -7.76
N MET A 135 3.04 -19.27 -8.03
CA MET A 135 4.39 -19.38 -7.45
C MET A 135 4.37 -19.01 -5.97
N PRO A 136 5.24 -19.62 -5.16
CA PRO A 136 5.39 -19.17 -3.77
C PRO A 136 5.62 -17.67 -3.69
N SER A 137 4.92 -17.05 -2.77
CA SER A 137 5.11 -15.63 -2.47
C SER A 137 6.37 -15.41 -1.64
N GLU A 138 6.82 -14.19 -1.58
CA GLU A 138 7.97 -13.78 -0.78
C GLU A 138 7.60 -12.58 0.10
N VAL A 139 8.17 -12.53 1.29
CA VAL A 139 8.30 -11.31 2.06
C VAL A 139 9.78 -10.93 2.05
N GLN A 140 10.09 -9.84 1.38
CA GLN A 140 11.43 -9.26 1.36
C GLN A 140 11.54 -8.17 2.42
N ILE A 141 12.57 -8.25 3.25
CA ILE A 141 12.77 -7.39 4.42
C ILE A 141 14.01 -6.53 4.18
N PHE A 142 13.84 -5.23 4.33
CA PHE A 142 14.89 -4.23 4.13
C PHE A 142 15.11 -3.42 5.40
N ASN A 143 16.32 -2.94 5.58
CA ASN A 143 16.56 -1.87 6.53
C ASN A 143 15.91 -0.58 6.04
N TYR A 144 15.13 0.08 6.88
CA TYR A 144 14.53 1.35 6.49
C TYR A 144 15.63 2.40 6.33
N SER A 145 15.69 2.96 5.14
CA SER A 145 16.51 4.13 4.84
C SER A 145 15.65 5.13 4.07
N ARG A 146 15.70 6.38 4.49
CA ARG A 146 14.91 7.45 3.86
C ARG A 146 15.23 7.60 2.36
N TYR A 147 16.43 7.24 1.94
CA TYR A 147 16.94 7.45 0.59
C TYR A 147 17.35 6.15 -0.13
N GLY A 148 17.09 5.01 0.48
CA GLY A 148 17.49 3.72 -0.09
C GLY A 148 16.66 3.30 -1.30
N ILE A 149 17.26 2.51 -2.18
CA ILE A 149 16.57 1.80 -3.26
C ILE A 149 16.22 0.41 -2.74
N LEU A 150 14.97 -0.01 -2.94
CA LEU A 150 14.51 -1.32 -2.52
C LEU A 150 14.56 -2.28 -3.72
N SER A 151 15.63 -3.04 -3.82
CA SER A 151 15.77 -4.09 -4.82
C SER A 151 15.93 -5.46 -4.15
N SER A 152 15.52 -6.53 -4.81
CA SER A 152 15.62 -7.89 -4.24
C SER A 152 17.04 -8.26 -3.83
N SER A 153 18.06 -7.72 -4.51
CA SER A 153 19.49 -7.96 -4.18
C SER A 153 19.93 -7.28 -2.87
N GLU A 154 19.19 -6.29 -2.39
CA GLU A 154 19.50 -5.55 -1.17
C GLU A 154 18.63 -5.96 0.01
N ALA A 155 17.76 -6.95 -0.18
CA ALA A 155 16.95 -7.48 0.89
C ALA A 155 17.83 -8.08 1.99
N TYR A 156 17.64 -7.58 3.22
CA TYR A 156 18.30 -8.12 4.40
C TYR A 156 17.94 -9.60 4.63
N LYS A 157 16.69 -9.95 4.35
CA LYS A 157 16.12 -11.28 4.50
C LYS A 157 14.98 -11.48 3.52
N THR A 158 14.88 -12.67 2.95
CA THR A 158 13.73 -13.06 2.13
C THR A 158 13.12 -14.34 2.71
N ILE A 159 11.82 -14.33 2.91
CA ILE A 159 11.06 -15.43 3.49
C ILE A 159 10.03 -15.90 2.48
N LYS A 160 9.96 -17.21 2.25
CA LYS A 160 8.95 -17.83 1.39
C LYS A 160 7.63 -17.99 2.15
N PHE A 161 6.55 -17.71 1.44
CA PHE A 161 5.19 -17.87 1.89
C PHE A 161 4.39 -18.70 0.86
N PRO A 162 3.22 -19.24 1.24
CA PRO A 162 2.28 -19.77 0.27
C PRO A 162 1.98 -18.74 -0.82
N GLU A 163 1.53 -19.22 -1.96
CA GLU A 163 1.17 -18.39 -3.10
C GLU A 163 0.07 -17.38 -2.77
N ARG A 164 -0.02 -16.30 -3.55
CA ARG A 164 -1.07 -15.28 -3.50
C ARG A 164 -1.14 -14.51 -2.19
N LEU A 165 0.02 -14.22 -1.59
CA LEU A 165 0.11 -13.26 -0.50
C LEU A 165 -0.09 -11.85 -1.06
N GLU A 166 -1.22 -11.22 -0.72
CA GLU A 166 -1.59 -9.89 -1.22
C GLU A 166 -1.06 -8.77 -0.34
N GLN A 167 -1.34 -8.84 0.93
CA GLN A 167 -1.03 -7.74 1.83
C GLN A 167 -0.52 -8.24 3.18
N ILE A 168 0.32 -7.43 3.78
CA ILE A 168 0.73 -7.56 5.17
C ILE A 168 0.43 -6.25 5.91
N TYR A 169 0.06 -6.39 7.17
CA TYR A 169 -0.23 -5.25 8.04
C TYR A 169 0.40 -5.48 9.42
N GLN A 170 0.94 -4.43 10.01
CA GLN A 170 1.55 -4.48 11.35
C GLN A 170 0.62 -3.84 12.38
N ASP A 171 0.41 -4.55 13.48
CA ASP A 171 -0.25 -4.03 14.67
C ASP A 171 0.49 -4.50 15.94
N GLY A 172 1.02 -3.57 16.69
CA GLY A 172 1.88 -3.84 17.82
C GLY A 172 3.06 -4.74 17.44
N SER A 173 3.20 -5.87 18.12
CA SER A 173 4.24 -6.88 17.86
C SER A 173 3.85 -7.92 16.79
N SER A 174 2.68 -7.80 16.20
CA SER A 174 2.13 -8.77 15.27
C SER A 174 2.17 -8.27 13.83
N ILE A 175 2.35 -9.22 12.91
CA ILE A 175 2.17 -9.02 11.48
C ILE A 175 0.98 -9.87 11.04
N TYR A 176 0.07 -9.28 10.31
CA TYR A 176 -1.08 -9.96 9.74
C TYR A 176 -0.88 -10.11 8.24
N ALA A 177 -1.07 -11.32 7.73
CA ALA A 177 -0.90 -11.65 6.32
C ALA A 177 -2.24 -12.03 5.70
N LEU A 178 -2.60 -11.38 4.60
CA LEU A 178 -3.81 -11.63 3.81
C LEU A 178 -3.44 -12.33 2.50
N PHE A 179 -4.18 -13.41 2.20
CA PHE A 179 -4.01 -14.21 0.99
C PHE A 179 -5.29 -14.19 0.14
N GLU A 180 -5.12 -14.18 -1.17
CA GLU A 180 -6.23 -14.34 -2.13
C GLU A 180 -6.45 -15.81 -2.56
N SER A 181 -5.67 -16.76 -2.05
CA SER A 181 -5.65 -18.14 -2.56
C SER A 181 -7.00 -18.87 -2.40
N ALA A 182 -7.84 -18.48 -1.44
CA ALA A 182 -9.18 -19.01 -1.27
C ALA A 182 -10.27 -18.18 -1.96
N ALA A 183 -9.94 -17.04 -2.57
CA ALA A 183 -10.92 -16.23 -3.30
C ALA A 183 -11.51 -17.00 -4.49
N TYR A 184 -12.76 -16.74 -4.80
CA TYR A 184 -13.51 -17.46 -5.85
C TYR A 184 -12.74 -17.56 -7.18
N SER A 185 -12.11 -16.48 -7.60
CA SER A 185 -11.35 -16.41 -8.85
C SER A 185 -10.05 -17.24 -8.85
N TYR A 186 -9.54 -17.63 -7.69
CA TYR A 186 -8.19 -18.22 -7.57
C TYR A 186 -8.15 -19.58 -6.91
N ARG A 187 -9.17 -19.96 -6.12
CA ARG A 187 -9.17 -21.17 -5.30
C ARG A 187 -8.94 -22.46 -6.09
N MET A 188 -9.42 -22.53 -7.33
CA MET A 188 -9.25 -23.72 -8.16
C MET A 188 -7.81 -23.91 -8.69
N ALA A 189 -7.04 -22.84 -8.73
CA ALA A 189 -5.65 -22.84 -9.20
C ALA A 189 -4.63 -22.70 -8.06
N SER A 190 -5.06 -22.67 -6.81
CA SER A 190 -4.20 -22.52 -5.64
C SER A 190 -3.96 -23.85 -4.95
N TRP A 191 -2.71 -24.11 -4.59
CA TRP A 191 -2.31 -25.31 -3.84
C TRP A 191 -2.69 -25.21 -2.36
N ASN A 192 -2.58 -23.99 -1.80
CA ASN A 192 -2.91 -23.71 -0.41
C ASN A 192 -4.06 -22.70 -0.36
N GLN A 193 -5.25 -23.16 -0.11
CA GLN A 193 -6.43 -22.29 0.00
C GLN A 193 -6.50 -21.71 1.41
N ILE A 194 -5.99 -20.48 1.58
CA ILE A 194 -5.99 -19.76 2.85
C ILE A 194 -7.17 -18.79 2.83
N ASP A 195 -8.18 -19.06 3.63
CA ASP A 195 -9.45 -18.34 3.73
C ASP A 195 -9.53 -17.37 4.92
N ARG A 196 -8.40 -17.11 5.55
CA ARG A 196 -8.32 -16.31 6.78
C ARG A 196 -7.07 -15.46 6.80
N VAL A 197 -7.09 -14.39 7.60
CA VAL A 197 -5.91 -13.61 7.91
C VAL A 197 -5.01 -14.39 8.87
N ILE A 198 -3.75 -14.53 8.54
CA ILE A 198 -2.76 -15.23 9.36
C ILE A 198 -2.03 -14.24 10.25
N LYS A 199 -2.07 -14.46 11.55
CA LYS A 199 -1.30 -13.69 12.53
C LYS A 199 0.08 -14.31 12.74
N LEU A 200 1.12 -13.50 12.59
CA LEU A 200 2.52 -13.87 12.74
C LEU A 200 3.18 -13.05 13.86
N ASN A 201 4.17 -13.63 14.51
CA ASN A 201 5.01 -12.89 15.44
C ASN A 201 6.04 -12.07 14.65
N GLY A 202 5.96 -10.74 14.74
CA GLY A 202 6.81 -9.83 13.97
C GLY A 202 8.29 -10.00 14.27
N SER A 203 8.67 -10.19 15.53
CA SER A 203 10.09 -10.39 15.89
C SER A 203 10.66 -11.67 15.27
N ARG A 204 9.91 -12.76 15.29
CA ARG A 204 10.35 -14.03 14.67
C ARG A 204 10.40 -13.95 13.14
N LEU A 205 9.56 -13.12 12.56
CA LEU A 205 9.54 -12.92 11.11
C LEU A 205 10.76 -12.11 10.68
N VAL A 206 11.08 -11.04 11.41
CA VAL A 206 12.06 -10.03 10.99
C VAL A 206 13.47 -10.37 11.43
N TYR A 207 13.66 -10.97 12.59
CA TYR A 207 14.95 -11.35 13.15
C TYR A 207 15.11 -12.87 13.19
#